data_3ef73aa5da73932f894fefa818e379e1
#
_entry.id   3ef73aa5da73932f894fefa818e379e1
#
_cell.length_a   1.000
_cell.length_b   1.000
_cell.length_c   1.000
_cell.angle_alpha   90.00
_cell.angle_beta   90.00
_cell.angle_gamma   90.00
#
_symmetry.space_group_name_H-M   'P 1'
#
loop_
_entity.id
_entity.type
_entity.pdbx_description
1 polymer ?
#
loop_
_entity_poly.entity_id
_entity_poly.type
_entity_poly.pdbx_seq_one_letter_code
_entity_poly.pdbx_strand_id
1 'polypeptide(L)'
;NGDSINAGQWFDIYWKDCLYGYPGFQNSIILRDPKNENGYYLIHTTVIYFPFVADSAQLNYTYIDMSLDGGKGDVAEKNVKIYNGHDFIFSYLTAIQDYNKNWWIIIPKIGDKYLTFQLGLDKINLISEQETFQNFNREKSSSAGTAKFSPDGTKYALYNYNDQLHIYDFDRETGILSNHKKIEIYHPDSIDRSLPLFSSVEWSPNGRFVYCASYLKLHQVDTWIDDPQQGVRHIADYDGTLNPFPNELFLMAQGPDCRIYMTPKNGSYSLHVINRPDELGTACDFVQNAIKLPNSNSGTLPNFPRFRVDEDDKCDPKISSVFGDAVYYRRKLNVYPNPSSGVFRVTIPEGFISGTMVVTNLYGQLFIQKSVDNVSVFHEIDITSLPSGVYNIEIYPTDNREKNFYGKQVVKLD
;
A
#
# COMPACT_ATOMS: atom_id res chain seq x y z
N ASN A 1 -6.14 -13.49 19.98
CA ASN A 1 -5.62 -14.83 20.26
C ASN A 1 -4.30 -14.99 19.54
N GLY A 2 -3.15 -14.80 20.04
CA GLY A 2 -1.82 -14.86 19.39
C GLY A 2 -1.46 -16.13 18.61
N ASP A 3 -2.45 -16.81 18.04
CA ASP A 3 -2.24 -18.00 17.21
C ASP A 3 -1.77 -17.61 15.81
N SER A 4 -0.75 -18.28 15.33
CA SER A 4 -0.23 -18.11 13.98
C SER A 4 -1.32 -18.36 12.94
N ILE A 5 -1.56 -17.42 12.04
CA ILE A 5 -2.49 -17.57 10.91
C ILE A 5 -2.03 -18.68 9.97
N ASN A 6 -0.75 -18.87 9.85
CA ASN A 6 -0.15 -19.87 8.98
C ASN A 6 0.50 -20.98 9.82
N ALA A 7 -0.25 -22.06 10.09
CA ALA A 7 0.18 -23.21 10.87
C ALA A 7 0.69 -24.37 10.01
N GLY A 8 1.29 -24.09 8.86
CA GLY A 8 1.99 -25.13 8.09
C GLY A 8 3.26 -25.58 8.81
N GLN A 9 3.49 -26.88 8.99
CA GLN A 9 4.67 -27.43 9.65
C GLN A 9 6.00 -26.82 9.15
N TRP A 10 6.05 -26.49 7.86
CA TRP A 10 7.25 -25.93 7.22
C TRP A 10 7.45 -24.46 7.52
N PHE A 11 6.36 -23.71 7.67
CA PHE A 11 6.41 -22.29 8.04
C PHE A 11 6.92 -22.14 9.49
N ASP A 12 6.40 -22.94 10.41
CA ASP A 12 6.81 -22.92 11.82
C ASP A 12 8.29 -23.28 12.02
N ILE A 13 8.85 -24.16 11.19
CA ILE A 13 10.26 -24.57 11.32
C ILE A 13 11.23 -23.44 10.92
N TYR A 14 10.91 -22.71 9.86
CA TYR A 14 11.83 -21.71 9.28
C TYR A 14 11.55 -20.28 9.69
N TRP A 15 10.30 -19.95 10.08
CA TRP A 15 9.84 -18.58 10.32
C TRP A 15 9.33 -18.34 11.73
N LYS A 16 9.17 -19.37 12.54
CA LYS A 16 8.71 -19.30 13.93
C LYS A 16 9.45 -18.25 14.76
N ASP A 17 10.75 -18.13 14.54
CA ASP A 17 11.63 -17.19 15.22
C ASP A 17 12.08 -16.04 14.29
N CYS A 18 11.46 -15.88 13.12
CA CYS A 18 11.86 -14.86 12.17
C CYS A 18 11.29 -13.48 12.54
N LEU A 19 12.18 -12.56 12.80
CA LEU A 19 11.85 -11.16 13.12
C LEU A 19 11.32 -10.36 11.91
N TYR A 20 11.36 -10.93 10.70
CA TYR A 20 11.10 -10.21 9.43
C TYR A 20 9.67 -10.38 8.92
N GLY A 21 8.79 -11.08 9.66
CA GLY A 21 7.39 -11.28 9.28
C GLY A 21 7.20 -12.26 8.12
N TYR A 22 6.04 -12.16 7.45
CA TYR A 22 5.66 -13.03 6.35
C TYR A 22 6.50 -12.75 5.10
N PRO A 23 7.12 -13.76 4.48
CA PRO A 23 8.02 -13.53 3.35
C PRO A 23 7.26 -13.11 2.09
N GLY A 24 7.86 -12.18 1.33
CA GLY A 24 7.36 -11.69 0.04
C GLY A 24 6.48 -10.45 0.13
N PHE A 25 6.41 -9.72 -0.97
CA PHE A 25 5.86 -8.35 -0.98
C PHE A 25 4.35 -8.32 -1.26
N GLN A 26 3.84 -9.29 -2.04
CA GLN A 26 2.44 -9.44 -2.37
C GLN A 26 1.99 -10.91 -2.17
N ASN A 27 2.26 -11.45 -0.99
CA ASN A 27 1.90 -12.83 -0.63
C ASN A 27 0.64 -12.93 0.22
N SER A 28 0.10 -11.79 0.62
CA SER A 28 -1.16 -11.71 1.32
C SER A 28 -1.94 -10.49 0.89
N ILE A 29 -3.27 -10.60 0.90
CA ILE A 29 -4.18 -9.50 0.59
C ILE A 29 -5.47 -9.69 1.38
N ILE A 30 -6.03 -8.59 1.91
CA ILE A 30 -7.31 -8.63 2.63
C ILE A 30 -8.40 -8.13 1.70
N LEU A 31 -9.45 -8.96 1.54
CA LEU A 31 -10.61 -8.66 0.73
C LEU A 31 -11.86 -8.62 1.60
N ARG A 32 -12.70 -7.61 1.42
CA ARG A 32 -14.00 -7.55 2.09
C ARG A 32 -14.91 -8.65 1.54
N ASP A 33 -15.67 -9.31 2.42
CA ASP A 33 -16.67 -10.29 2.01
C ASP A 33 -17.81 -9.59 1.23
N PRO A 34 -18.09 -10.00 -0.03
CA PRO A 34 -19.19 -9.42 -0.80
C PRO A 34 -20.57 -9.63 -0.17
N LYS A 35 -20.73 -10.63 0.72
CA LYS A 35 -22.00 -11.01 1.36
C LYS A 35 -22.17 -10.47 2.78
N ASN A 36 -21.08 -10.34 3.53
CA ASN A 36 -21.09 -9.94 4.94
C ASN A 36 -20.23 -8.69 5.15
N GLU A 37 -20.85 -7.58 5.48
CA GLU A 37 -20.13 -6.31 5.69
C GLU A 37 -19.13 -6.34 6.85
N ASN A 38 -19.27 -7.27 7.80
CA ASN A 38 -18.34 -7.50 8.90
C ASN A 38 -17.29 -8.59 8.57
N GLY A 39 -17.38 -9.21 7.41
CA GLY A 39 -16.52 -10.31 6.97
C GLY A 39 -15.32 -9.86 6.14
N TYR A 40 -14.17 -10.53 6.35
CA TYR A 40 -12.95 -10.31 5.59
C TYR A 40 -12.26 -11.63 5.27
N TYR A 41 -11.81 -11.77 4.04
CA TYR A 41 -10.95 -12.85 3.60
C TYR A 41 -9.50 -12.37 3.55
N LEU A 42 -8.65 -12.91 4.40
CA LEU A 42 -7.21 -12.80 4.24
C LEU A 42 -6.76 -13.91 3.30
N ILE A 43 -6.55 -13.56 2.03
CA ILE A 43 -5.97 -14.47 1.03
C ILE A 43 -4.46 -14.45 1.21
N HIS A 44 -3.84 -15.63 1.26
CA HIS A 44 -2.41 -15.71 1.45
C HIS A 44 -1.82 -16.97 0.81
N THR A 45 -0.55 -16.88 0.41
CA THR A 45 0.21 -18.01 -0.12
C THR A 45 1.00 -18.67 0.99
N THR A 46 1.10 -19.99 1.04
CA THR A 46 2.13 -20.65 1.82
C THR A 46 3.44 -20.66 1.03
N VAL A 47 4.54 -20.41 1.71
CA VAL A 47 5.87 -20.40 1.10
C VAL A 47 6.69 -21.55 1.66
N ILE A 48 7.19 -22.40 0.76
CA ILE A 48 8.16 -23.41 1.12
C ILE A 48 9.54 -22.81 0.83
N TYR A 49 10.38 -22.77 1.85
CA TYR A 49 11.75 -22.30 1.70
C TYR A 49 12.67 -23.50 1.53
N PHE A 50 13.14 -23.72 0.31
CA PHE A 50 14.31 -24.57 0.09
C PHE A 50 15.57 -23.72 0.22
N PRO A 51 16.72 -24.29 0.57
CA PRO A 51 17.95 -23.52 0.63
C PRO A 51 18.12 -22.72 -0.66
N PHE A 52 18.05 -21.38 -0.54
CA PHE A 52 18.22 -20.39 -1.60
C PHE A 52 17.04 -20.17 -2.59
N VAL A 53 15.91 -20.88 -2.46
CA VAL A 53 14.73 -20.66 -3.32
C VAL A 53 13.46 -20.63 -2.48
N ALA A 54 12.71 -19.51 -2.54
CA ALA A 54 11.36 -19.44 -2.00
C ALA A 54 10.37 -19.94 -3.06
N ASP A 55 9.54 -20.91 -2.71
CA ASP A 55 8.53 -21.49 -3.59
C ASP A 55 7.13 -21.38 -2.97
N SER A 56 6.13 -21.10 -3.79
CA SER A 56 4.74 -21.05 -3.36
C SER A 56 4.13 -22.45 -3.41
N ALA A 57 3.57 -22.91 -2.29
CA ALA A 57 3.02 -24.24 -2.20
C ALA A 57 1.50 -24.29 -2.32
N GLN A 58 0.81 -23.32 -1.76
CA GLN A 58 -0.64 -23.29 -1.69
C GLN A 58 -1.16 -21.86 -1.67
N LEU A 59 -2.35 -21.64 -2.22
CA LEU A 59 -3.15 -20.46 -1.98
C LEU A 59 -4.26 -20.82 -0.99
N ASN A 60 -4.33 -20.07 0.09
CA ASN A 60 -5.27 -20.29 1.18
C ASN A 60 -6.05 -18.99 1.49
N TYR A 61 -7.15 -19.12 2.23
CA TYR A 61 -7.76 -17.99 2.92
C TYR A 61 -7.90 -18.26 4.42
N THR A 62 -7.96 -17.18 5.17
CA THR A 62 -8.41 -17.14 6.55
C THR A 62 -9.57 -16.16 6.63
N TYR A 63 -10.73 -16.59 7.15
CA TYR A 63 -11.91 -15.75 7.27
C TYR A 63 -11.99 -15.12 8.64
N ILE A 64 -12.15 -13.81 8.66
CA ILE A 64 -12.22 -12.97 9.85
C ILE A 64 -13.62 -12.35 9.90
N ASP A 65 -14.33 -12.52 11.01
CA ASP A 65 -15.62 -11.89 11.22
C ASP A 65 -15.54 -10.89 12.37
N MET A 66 -15.72 -9.62 12.04
CA MET A 66 -15.64 -8.50 13.00
C MET A 66 -16.83 -8.43 13.95
N SER A 67 -17.90 -9.20 13.73
CA SER A 67 -19.02 -9.29 14.68
C SER A 67 -18.76 -10.21 15.86
N LEU A 68 -17.75 -11.07 15.76
CA LEU A 68 -17.34 -11.99 16.82
C LEU A 68 -16.61 -11.28 17.96
N ASP A 69 -16.40 -11.97 19.08
CA ASP A 69 -15.74 -11.46 20.31
C ASP A 69 -16.26 -10.09 20.77
N GLY A 70 -17.57 -9.92 20.77
CA GLY A 70 -18.21 -8.67 21.20
C GLY A 70 -17.91 -7.46 20.28
N GLY A 71 -17.67 -7.70 19.01
CA GLY A 71 -17.38 -6.66 18.02
C GLY A 71 -15.87 -6.33 17.87
N LYS A 72 -15.00 -7.10 18.49
CA LYS A 72 -13.54 -6.96 18.35
C LYS A 72 -12.98 -7.75 17.17
N GLY A 73 -13.77 -8.68 16.65
CA GLY A 73 -13.40 -9.58 15.56
C GLY A 73 -12.65 -10.82 16.03
N ASP A 74 -12.92 -11.92 15.37
CA ASP A 74 -12.19 -13.18 15.57
C ASP A 74 -12.06 -13.94 14.25
N VAL A 75 -11.18 -14.94 14.23
CA VAL A 75 -10.98 -15.85 13.09
C VAL A 75 -12.03 -16.93 13.12
N ALA A 76 -12.95 -16.91 12.16
CA ALA A 76 -14.00 -17.93 12.02
C ALA A 76 -13.53 -19.18 11.29
N GLU A 77 -12.71 -19.00 10.24
CA GLU A 77 -12.08 -20.10 9.49
C GLU A 77 -10.60 -19.78 9.25
N LYS A 78 -9.74 -20.80 9.32
CA LYS A 78 -8.30 -20.60 9.27
C LYS A 78 -7.63 -21.53 8.26
N ASN A 79 -6.76 -20.95 7.41
CA ASN A 79 -5.92 -21.69 6.46
C ASN A 79 -6.72 -22.63 5.53
N VAL A 80 -7.91 -22.20 5.09
CA VAL A 80 -8.73 -22.96 4.16
C VAL A 80 -8.11 -22.92 2.78
N LYS A 81 -7.88 -24.08 2.20
CA LYS A 81 -7.20 -24.23 0.92
C LYS A 81 -8.09 -23.81 -0.24
N ILE A 82 -7.60 -22.87 -1.07
CA ILE A 82 -8.21 -22.44 -2.33
C ILE A 82 -7.61 -23.25 -3.50
N TYR A 83 -6.28 -23.33 -3.54
CA TYR A 83 -5.55 -23.97 -4.62
C TYR A 83 -4.33 -24.72 -4.08
N ASN A 84 -4.12 -25.92 -4.60
CA ASN A 84 -3.03 -26.80 -4.19
C ASN A 84 -2.12 -27.07 -5.39
N GLY A 85 -1.25 -26.12 -5.69
CA GLY A 85 -0.27 -26.24 -6.77
C GLY A 85 1.04 -25.60 -6.35
N HIS A 86 2.15 -26.19 -6.79
CA HIS A 86 3.49 -25.64 -6.61
C HIS A 86 3.95 -24.85 -7.84
N ASP A 87 3.00 -24.39 -8.64
CA ASP A 87 3.22 -23.91 -9.99
C ASP A 87 2.84 -22.45 -10.21
N PHE A 88 2.50 -21.70 -9.16
CA PHE A 88 2.31 -20.26 -9.25
C PHE A 88 3.53 -19.48 -8.74
N ILE A 89 3.64 -18.24 -9.24
CA ILE A 89 4.76 -17.37 -8.93
C ILE A 89 4.44 -16.55 -7.68
N PHE A 90 5.36 -16.54 -6.78
CA PHE A 90 5.39 -15.81 -5.53
C PHE A 90 5.45 -14.28 -5.73
N SER A 91 4.83 -13.51 -4.85
CA SER A 91 4.89 -12.03 -4.78
C SER A 91 4.08 -11.22 -5.79
N TYR A 92 3.10 -11.80 -6.48
CA TYR A 92 2.28 -11.07 -7.46
C TYR A 92 0.78 -11.18 -7.18
N LEU A 93 0.40 -11.54 -5.94
CA LEU A 93 -1.00 -11.65 -5.56
C LEU A 93 -1.63 -10.26 -5.54
N THR A 94 -2.62 -10.04 -6.40
CA THR A 94 -3.38 -8.80 -6.45
C THR A 94 -4.86 -9.07 -6.73
N ALA A 95 -5.72 -8.12 -6.41
CA ALA A 95 -7.17 -8.26 -6.58
C ALA A 95 -7.83 -6.94 -6.96
N ILE A 96 -8.98 -7.06 -7.63
CA ILE A 96 -9.83 -5.95 -8.04
C ILE A 96 -11.31 -6.36 -7.96
N GLN A 97 -12.19 -5.41 -7.65
CA GLN A 97 -13.63 -5.66 -7.69
C GLN A 97 -14.19 -5.69 -9.11
N ASP A 98 -15.09 -6.66 -9.37
CA ASP A 98 -15.95 -6.63 -10.52
C ASP A 98 -17.10 -5.60 -10.35
N TYR A 99 -17.98 -5.46 -11.36
CA TYR A 99 -19.13 -4.53 -11.30
C TYR A 99 -20.21 -4.95 -10.29
N ASN A 100 -20.18 -6.21 -9.81
CA ASN A 100 -21.11 -6.77 -8.82
C ASN A 100 -20.52 -6.80 -7.41
N LYS A 101 -19.37 -6.13 -7.19
CA LYS A 101 -18.62 -6.08 -5.92
C LYS A 101 -18.01 -7.42 -5.49
N ASN A 102 -17.98 -8.45 -6.35
CA ASN A 102 -17.13 -9.62 -6.15
C ASN A 102 -15.65 -9.26 -6.42
N TRP A 103 -14.75 -10.15 -6.09
CA TRP A 103 -13.32 -9.90 -6.29
C TRP A 103 -12.74 -10.85 -7.34
N TRP A 104 -12.08 -10.29 -8.33
CA TRP A 104 -11.12 -10.99 -9.14
C TRP A 104 -9.77 -11.03 -8.43
N ILE A 105 -9.19 -12.22 -8.32
CA ILE A 105 -7.86 -12.45 -7.73
C ILE A 105 -7.00 -13.06 -8.82
N ILE A 106 -5.87 -12.43 -9.12
CA ILE A 106 -4.98 -12.86 -10.19
C ILE A 106 -3.60 -13.17 -9.62
N ILE A 107 -3.05 -14.29 -10.05
CA ILE A 107 -1.70 -14.72 -9.73
C ILE A 107 -1.05 -15.41 -10.95
N PRO A 108 0.20 -15.05 -11.33
CA PRO A 108 0.88 -15.72 -12.42
C PRO A 108 1.29 -17.15 -12.04
N LYS A 109 1.19 -18.05 -13.03
CA LYS A 109 1.60 -19.44 -12.95
C LYS A 109 2.90 -19.66 -13.72
N ILE A 110 3.71 -20.62 -13.28
CA ILE A 110 4.91 -21.04 -14.00
C ILE A 110 4.54 -21.49 -15.41
N GLY A 111 5.31 -21.09 -16.38
CA GLY A 111 4.98 -21.20 -17.79
C GLY A 111 4.39 -19.90 -18.34
N ASP A 112 3.38 -20.00 -19.16
CA ASP A 112 2.76 -18.88 -19.87
C ASP A 112 1.33 -18.57 -19.41
N LYS A 113 0.98 -18.85 -18.16
CA LYS A 113 -0.38 -18.77 -17.67
C LYS A 113 -0.57 -17.84 -16.47
N TYR A 114 -1.78 -17.33 -16.34
CA TYR A 114 -2.31 -16.71 -15.12
C TYR A 114 -3.47 -17.54 -14.56
N LEU A 115 -3.49 -17.69 -13.25
CA LEU A 115 -4.63 -18.21 -12.51
C LEU A 115 -5.54 -17.04 -12.14
N THR A 116 -6.82 -17.15 -12.52
CA THR A 116 -7.85 -16.16 -12.18
C THR A 116 -8.89 -16.80 -11.30
N PHE A 117 -9.02 -16.31 -10.08
CA PHE A 117 -10.04 -16.71 -9.11
C PHE A 117 -11.08 -15.62 -8.98
N GLN A 118 -12.30 -16.02 -8.61
CA GLN A 118 -13.35 -15.09 -8.20
C GLN A 118 -13.81 -15.43 -6.78
N LEU A 119 -13.75 -14.44 -5.88
CA LEU A 119 -14.47 -14.45 -4.62
C LEU A 119 -15.84 -13.82 -4.84
N GLY A 120 -16.86 -14.66 -4.92
CA GLY A 120 -18.26 -14.27 -5.01
C GLY A 120 -18.98 -14.41 -3.68
N LEU A 121 -20.32 -14.47 -3.75
CA LEU A 121 -21.19 -14.48 -2.55
C LEU A 121 -21.03 -15.72 -1.66
N ASP A 122 -20.58 -16.84 -2.19
CA ASP A 122 -20.57 -18.11 -1.44
C ASP A 122 -19.19 -18.72 -1.25
N LYS A 123 -18.25 -18.46 -2.15
CA LYS A 123 -16.93 -19.09 -2.13
C LYS A 123 -15.93 -18.44 -3.11
N ILE A 124 -14.67 -18.87 -2.97
CA ILE A 124 -13.61 -18.57 -3.91
C ILE A 124 -13.47 -19.72 -4.90
N ASN A 125 -13.60 -19.43 -6.20
CA ASN A 125 -13.48 -20.41 -7.26
C ASN A 125 -12.34 -20.07 -8.21
N LEU A 126 -11.61 -21.07 -8.69
CA LEU A 126 -10.77 -20.92 -9.88
C LEU A 126 -11.70 -20.84 -11.09
N ILE A 127 -11.65 -19.71 -11.81
CA ILE A 127 -12.49 -19.45 -12.98
C ILE A 127 -11.77 -19.86 -14.25
N SER A 128 -10.47 -19.49 -14.36
CA SER A 128 -9.71 -19.78 -15.57
C SER A 128 -8.22 -19.90 -15.30
N GLU A 129 -7.56 -20.67 -16.16
CA GLU A 129 -6.11 -20.61 -16.42
C GLU A 129 -5.94 -19.97 -17.81
N GLN A 130 -5.50 -18.70 -17.82
CA GLN A 130 -5.38 -17.96 -19.06
C GLN A 130 -3.96 -18.10 -19.62
N GLU A 131 -3.85 -18.49 -20.88
CA GLU A 131 -2.57 -18.44 -21.59
C GLU A 131 -2.22 -16.99 -21.93
N THR A 132 -0.95 -16.64 -21.72
CA THR A 132 -0.43 -15.32 -21.99
C THR A 132 0.87 -15.42 -22.79
N PHE A 133 1.33 -14.30 -23.33
CA PHE A 133 2.61 -14.27 -24.05
C PHE A 133 3.84 -14.13 -23.13
N GLN A 134 3.61 -14.05 -21.82
CA GLN A 134 4.67 -13.96 -20.83
C GLN A 134 5.01 -15.34 -20.30
N ASN A 135 6.26 -15.73 -20.42
CA ASN A 135 6.74 -17.02 -19.89
C ASN A 135 7.39 -16.81 -18.53
N PHE A 136 6.66 -17.19 -17.48
CA PHE A 136 7.14 -17.17 -16.10
C PHE A 136 8.03 -18.38 -15.83
N ASN A 137 9.27 -18.09 -15.46
CA ASN A 137 10.18 -19.15 -15.02
C ASN A 137 10.71 -18.79 -13.63
N ARG A 138 10.89 -19.80 -12.76
CA ARG A 138 11.33 -19.60 -11.38
C ARG A 138 12.66 -18.86 -11.27
N GLU A 139 13.57 -19.07 -12.18
CA GLU A 139 14.90 -18.47 -12.13
C GLU A 139 14.88 -16.99 -12.51
N LYS A 140 14.01 -16.60 -13.46
CA LYS A 140 13.93 -15.23 -13.99
C LYS A 140 12.84 -14.39 -13.32
N SER A 141 11.75 -15.02 -12.91
CA SER A 141 10.58 -14.35 -12.35
C SER A 141 10.53 -14.44 -10.82
N SER A 142 11.57 -15.00 -10.21
CA SER A 142 11.61 -15.26 -8.79
C SER A 142 11.38 -13.99 -7.97
N SER A 143 10.23 -13.90 -7.35
CA SER A 143 9.90 -13.10 -6.14
C SER A 143 10.31 -11.61 -6.10
N ALA A 144 10.83 -11.05 -7.18
CA ALA A 144 11.51 -9.76 -7.17
C ALA A 144 10.67 -8.62 -7.76
N GLY A 145 9.39 -8.84 -8.06
CA GLY A 145 8.51 -7.84 -8.67
C GLY A 145 7.15 -7.70 -7.97
N THR A 146 6.32 -6.83 -8.51
CA THR A 146 4.93 -6.64 -8.07
C THR A 146 3.98 -6.49 -9.25
N ALA A 147 2.67 -6.64 -8.98
CA ALA A 147 1.61 -6.46 -9.93
C ALA A 147 0.50 -5.55 -9.38
N LYS A 148 -0.10 -4.71 -10.23
CA LYS A 148 -1.16 -3.77 -9.86
C LYS A 148 -2.18 -3.61 -10.98
N PHE A 149 -3.45 -3.49 -10.60
CA PHE A 149 -4.49 -3.00 -11.50
C PHE A 149 -4.47 -1.48 -11.62
N SER A 150 -4.85 -0.97 -12.79
CA SER A 150 -5.08 0.47 -12.98
C SER A 150 -6.23 0.99 -12.08
N PRO A 151 -6.28 2.30 -11.81
CA PRO A 151 -7.34 2.88 -10.97
C PRO A 151 -8.76 2.65 -11.47
N ASP A 152 -8.94 2.62 -12.79
CA ASP A 152 -10.23 2.32 -13.45
C ASP A 152 -10.50 0.82 -13.61
N GLY A 153 -9.53 -0.01 -13.29
CA GLY A 153 -9.60 -1.47 -13.38
C GLY A 153 -9.60 -2.04 -14.78
N THR A 154 -9.30 -1.23 -15.80
CA THR A 154 -9.29 -1.69 -17.21
C THR A 154 -7.95 -2.28 -17.64
N LYS A 155 -6.91 -2.13 -16.82
CA LYS A 155 -5.57 -2.63 -17.11
C LYS A 155 -4.94 -3.33 -15.92
N TYR A 156 -4.04 -4.25 -16.24
CA TYR A 156 -3.19 -4.95 -15.28
C TYR A 156 -1.73 -4.75 -15.69
N ALA A 157 -0.89 -4.34 -14.73
CA ALA A 157 0.55 -4.19 -14.93
C ALA A 157 1.30 -5.12 -13.99
N LEU A 158 2.35 -5.76 -14.50
CA LEU A 158 3.32 -6.54 -13.75
C LEU A 158 4.72 -6.07 -14.12
N TYR A 159 5.53 -5.78 -13.13
CA TYR A 159 6.92 -5.42 -13.36
C TYR A 159 7.87 -6.30 -12.56
N ASN A 160 8.82 -6.87 -13.29
CA ASN A 160 9.97 -7.58 -12.76
C ASN A 160 11.23 -7.07 -13.48
N TYR A 161 12.27 -6.77 -12.73
CA TYR A 161 13.50 -6.23 -13.29
C TYR A 161 14.08 -7.09 -14.42
N ASN A 162 14.06 -8.41 -14.27
CA ASN A 162 14.65 -9.33 -15.26
C ASN A 162 13.74 -9.60 -16.46
N ASP A 163 12.42 -9.50 -16.26
CA ASP A 163 11.41 -9.79 -17.29
C ASP A 163 10.76 -8.53 -17.87
N GLN A 164 11.01 -7.37 -17.25
CA GLN A 164 10.56 -6.07 -17.69
C GLN A 164 9.10 -5.75 -17.31
N LEU A 165 8.52 -4.68 -17.85
CA LEU A 165 7.14 -4.28 -17.62
C LEU A 165 6.21 -4.97 -18.62
N HIS A 166 5.19 -5.62 -18.10
CA HIS A 166 4.09 -6.20 -18.86
C HIS A 166 2.80 -5.48 -18.53
N ILE A 167 2.05 -5.07 -19.55
CA ILE A 167 0.72 -4.45 -19.40
C ILE A 167 -0.26 -5.26 -20.23
N TYR A 168 -1.43 -5.51 -19.64
CA TYR A 168 -2.58 -6.17 -20.25
C TYR A 168 -3.80 -5.26 -20.13
N ASP A 169 -4.72 -5.35 -21.09
CA ASP A 169 -6.09 -4.93 -20.88
C ASP A 169 -6.79 -5.98 -20.00
N PHE A 170 -7.65 -5.53 -19.11
CA PHE A 170 -8.39 -6.39 -18.21
C PHE A 170 -9.90 -6.12 -18.31
N ASP A 171 -10.65 -7.17 -18.53
CA ASP A 171 -12.10 -7.13 -18.55
C ASP A 171 -12.65 -7.49 -17.16
N ARG A 172 -13.20 -6.51 -16.47
CA ARG A 172 -13.77 -6.66 -15.11
C ARG A 172 -15.05 -7.50 -15.08
N GLU A 173 -15.75 -7.71 -16.23
CA GLU A 173 -16.93 -8.55 -16.30
C GLU A 173 -16.56 -10.03 -16.36
N THR A 174 -15.53 -10.36 -17.13
CA THR A 174 -15.13 -11.75 -17.41
C THR A 174 -13.89 -12.21 -16.68
N GLY A 175 -13.07 -11.29 -16.15
CA GLY A 175 -11.79 -11.59 -15.52
C GLY A 175 -10.69 -11.96 -16.53
N ILE A 176 -10.84 -11.56 -17.81
CA ILE A 176 -9.91 -11.93 -18.88
C ILE A 176 -8.85 -10.84 -19.10
N LEU A 177 -7.60 -11.29 -19.20
CA LEU A 177 -6.45 -10.51 -19.65
C LEU A 177 -6.30 -10.61 -21.16
N SER A 178 -6.04 -9.48 -21.83
CA SER A 178 -5.87 -9.41 -23.30
C SER A 178 -4.86 -8.30 -23.69
N ASN A 179 -4.59 -8.16 -24.99
CA ASN A 179 -3.79 -7.06 -25.54
C ASN A 179 -2.44 -6.84 -24.84
N HIS A 180 -1.71 -7.93 -24.61
CA HIS A 180 -0.41 -7.90 -23.97
C HIS A 180 0.57 -6.96 -24.67
N LYS A 181 1.22 -6.10 -23.87
CA LYS A 181 2.36 -5.26 -24.27
C LYS A 181 3.51 -5.49 -23.32
N LYS A 182 4.68 -5.80 -23.86
CA LYS A 182 5.95 -5.81 -23.13
C LYS A 182 6.68 -4.50 -23.39
N ILE A 183 7.14 -3.84 -22.33
CA ILE A 183 7.85 -2.56 -22.40
C ILE A 183 9.20 -2.73 -21.71
N GLU A 184 10.25 -2.47 -22.46
CA GLU A 184 11.63 -2.55 -21.97
C GLU A 184 11.94 -1.28 -21.15
N ILE A 185 12.22 -1.47 -19.87
CA ILE A 185 12.72 -0.41 -19.00
C ILE A 185 14.25 -0.44 -19.06
N TYR A 186 14.85 0.70 -19.37
CA TYR A 186 16.30 0.79 -19.52
C TYR A 186 17.03 0.44 -18.23
N HIS A 187 18.00 -0.46 -18.34
CA HIS A 187 18.90 -0.84 -17.27
C HIS A 187 20.35 -0.67 -17.74
N PRO A 188 21.22 0.00 -16.99
CA PRO A 188 22.62 0.08 -17.36
C PRO A 188 23.24 -1.32 -17.35
N ASP A 189 24.10 -1.58 -18.34
CA ASP A 189 24.78 -2.86 -18.54
C ASP A 189 25.70 -3.30 -17.37
N SER A 190 25.98 -2.38 -16.46
CA SER A 190 26.88 -2.60 -15.31
C SER A 190 26.24 -3.29 -14.10
N ILE A 191 24.92 -3.54 -14.12
CA ILE A 191 24.27 -4.24 -13.01
C ILE A 191 24.33 -5.73 -13.27
N ASP A 192 24.90 -6.47 -12.32
CA ASP A 192 24.93 -7.93 -12.34
C ASP A 192 23.49 -8.49 -12.29
N ARG A 193 23.00 -8.94 -13.44
CA ARG A 193 21.65 -9.52 -13.57
C ARG A 193 21.49 -10.87 -12.88
N SER A 194 22.55 -11.44 -12.32
CA SER A 194 22.48 -12.64 -11.49
C SER A 194 21.94 -12.37 -10.09
N LEU A 195 21.93 -11.10 -9.66
CA LEU A 195 21.36 -10.70 -8.37
C LEU A 195 19.84 -10.54 -8.47
N PRO A 196 19.07 -10.99 -7.46
CA PRO A 196 17.64 -10.73 -7.40
C PRO A 196 17.40 -9.23 -7.15
N LEU A 197 17.20 -8.47 -8.21
CA LEU A 197 16.92 -7.05 -8.13
C LEU A 197 15.43 -6.85 -7.86
N PHE A 198 15.13 -6.30 -6.70
CA PHE A 198 13.77 -5.99 -6.29
C PHE A 198 13.21 -4.85 -7.11
N SER A 199 11.99 -5.02 -7.58
CA SER A 199 11.30 -4.06 -8.43
C SER A 199 9.84 -3.95 -8.05
N SER A 200 9.23 -2.83 -8.34
CA SER A 200 7.82 -2.62 -8.05
C SER A 200 7.16 -1.74 -9.10
N VAL A 201 5.86 -1.92 -9.25
CA VAL A 201 5.00 -1.15 -10.15
C VAL A 201 3.89 -0.47 -9.37
N GLU A 202 3.54 0.77 -9.75
CA GLU A 202 2.33 1.45 -9.28
C GLU A 202 1.79 2.37 -10.38
N TRP A 203 0.46 2.51 -10.43
CA TRP A 203 -0.22 3.39 -11.37
C TRP A 203 -0.37 4.80 -10.79
N SER A 204 -0.32 5.81 -11.67
CA SER A 204 -0.80 7.15 -11.33
C SER A 204 -2.31 7.13 -11.04
N PRO A 205 -2.82 8.04 -10.20
CA PRO A 205 -4.25 8.10 -9.85
C PRO A 205 -5.19 8.22 -11.05
N ASN A 206 -4.79 8.94 -12.10
CA ASN A 206 -5.58 9.08 -13.33
C ASN A 206 -5.45 7.89 -14.30
N GLY A 207 -4.60 6.90 -14.00
CA GLY A 207 -4.36 5.71 -14.83
C GLY A 207 -3.51 5.95 -16.09
N ARG A 208 -2.93 7.16 -16.26
CA ARG A 208 -2.10 7.47 -17.41
C ARG A 208 -0.70 6.89 -17.30
N PHE A 209 -0.07 7.07 -16.16
CA PHE A 209 1.32 6.70 -15.97
C PHE A 209 1.48 5.43 -15.16
N VAL A 210 2.45 4.62 -15.55
CA VAL A 210 2.96 3.50 -14.75
C VAL A 210 4.35 3.85 -14.26
N TYR A 211 4.54 3.81 -12.95
CA TYR A 211 5.83 3.97 -12.31
C TYR A 211 6.48 2.61 -12.09
N CYS A 212 7.75 2.50 -12.46
CA CYS A 212 8.58 1.31 -12.32
C CYS A 212 9.79 1.66 -11.46
N ALA A 213 9.85 1.15 -10.23
CA ALA A 213 11.02 1.26 -9.38
C ALA A 213 11.86 0.00 -9.47
N SER A 214 13.14 0.15 -9.69
CA SER A 214 14.11 -0.95 -9.78
C SER A 214 15.39 -0.60 -9.04
N TYR A 215 15.39 -0.82 -7.73
CA TYR A 215 16.54 -0.72 -6.85
C TYR A 215 17.23 0.67 -6.87
N LEU A 216 17.84 1.04 -7.98
CA LEU A 216 18.61 2.28 -8.14
C LEU A 216 17.93 3.33 -9.02
N LYS A 217 16.81 2.98 -9.66
CA LYS A 217 16.19 3.84 -10.66
C LYS A 217 14.66 3.84 -10.55
N LEU A 218 14.10 5.02 -10.78
CA LEU A 218 12.66 5.22 -10.96
C LEU A 218 12.40 5.65 -12.40
N HIS A 219 11.48 4.95 -13.06
CA HIS A 219 10.99 5.28 -14.39
C HIS A 219 9.49 5.52 -14.36
N GLN A 220 9.02 6.32 -15.31
CA GLN A 220 7.61 6.55 -15.61
C GLN A 220 7.34 6.13 -17.05
N VAL A 221 6.22 5.47 -17.29
CA VAL A 221 5.76 5.06 -18.63
C VAL A 221 4.43 5.71 -18.93
N ASP A 222 4.33 6.47 -20.02
CA ASP A 222 3.06 7.04 -20.49
C ASP A 222 2.30 5.98 -21.29
N THR A 223 1.18 5.51 -20.76
CA THR A 223 0.38 4.44 -21.37
C THR A 223 -0.73 4.96 -22.29
N TRP A 224 -0.93 6.28 -22.38
CA TRP A 224 -1.95 6.89 -23.23
C TRP A 224 -1.48 7.21 -24.63
N ILE A 225 -0.18 7.03 -24.91
CA ILE A 225 0.35 7.14 -26.26
C ILE A 225 0.27 5.80 -27.01
N ASP A 226 0.26 5.83 -28.32
CA ASP A 226 0.05 4.64 -29.17
C ASP A 226 1.08 3.55 -28.90
N ASP A 227 2.35 3.92 -28.78
CA ASP A 227 3.45 3.03 -28.43
C ASP A 227 4.03 3.42 -27.05
N PRO A 228 3.61 2.75 -25.95
CA PRO A 228 4.12 3.03 -24.61
C PRO A 228 5.63 2.87 -24.44
N GLN A 229 6.32 2.14 -25.35
CA GLN A 229 7.79 2.06 -25.35
C GLN A 229 8.43 3.44 -25.55
N GLN A 230 7.84 4.29 -26.37
CA GLN A 230 8.27 5.68 -26.58
C GLN A 230 7.93 6.59 -25.40
N GLY A 231 7.05 6.12 -24.51
CA GLY A 231 6.60 6.79 -23.30
C GLY A 231 7.51 6.61 -22.10
N VAL A 232 8.53 5.77 -22.18
CA VAL A 232 9.46 5.51 -21.07
C VAL A 232 10.29 6.75 -20.76
N ARG A 233 10.26 7.20 -19.51
CA ARG A 233 11.02 8.36 -18.99
C ARG A 233 11.78 7.97 -17.74
N HIS A 234 13.04 8.32 -17.68
CA HIS A 234 13.81 8.27 -16.44
C HIS A 234 13.40 9.43 -15.53
N ILE A 235 13.08 9.13 -14.27
CA ILE A 235 12.66 10.13 -13.27
C ILE A 235 13.79 10.44 -12.30
N ALA A 236 14.40 9.42 -11.71
CA ALA A 236 15.45 9.61 -10.72
C ALA A 236 16.36 8.39 -10.58
N ASP A 237 17.59 8.68 -10.17
CA ASP A 237 18.51 7.70 -9.61
C ASP A 237 18.44 7.74 -8.07
N TYR A 238 18.74 6.63 -7.42
CA TYR A 238 18.98 6.57 -6.00
C TYR A 238 20.14 7.51 -5.62
N ASP A 239 19.92 8.37 -4.62
CA ASP A 239 20.82 9.45 -4.24
C ASP A 239 22.02 9.02 -3.35
N GLY A 240 22.10 7.73 -3.01
CA GLY A 240 23.15 7.19 -2.16
C GLY A 240 22.93 7.36 -0.66
N THR A 241 21.76 7.85 -0.23
CA THR A 241 21.45 8.08 1.20
C THR A 241 21.39 6.76 1.98
N LEU A 242 22.03 6.74 3.16
CA LEU A 242 21.95 5.65 4.13
C LEU A 242 21.12 6.11 5.34
N ASN A 243 20.09 5.31 5.75
CA ASN A 243 19.23 5.67 6.89
C ASN A 243 18.52 4.47 7.58
N PRO A 244 19.16 3.62 8.38
CA PRO A 244 20.61 3.42 8.54
C PRO A 244 21.24 2.59 7.42
N PHE A 245 20.42 1.89 6.63
CA PHE A 245 20.83 1.11 5.46
C PHE A 245 20.62 1.90 4.17
N PRO A 246 21.13 1.42 3.01
CA PRO A 246 20.81 2.01 1.71
C PRO A 246 19.31 2.20 1.53
N ASN A 247 18.91 3.43 1.21
CA ASN A 247 17.50 3.82 1.07
C ASN A 247 17.07 3.76 -0.39
N GLU A 248 17.23 2.57 -0.99
CA GLU A 248 17.01 2.33 -2.42
C GLU A 248 15.53 2.48 -2.81
N LEU A 249 15.28 2.60 -4.11
CA LEU A 249 13.95 2.81 -4.68
C LEU A 249 13.25 1.46 -4.90
N PHE A 250 12.21 1.17 -4.09
CA PHE A 250 11.58 -0.14 -4.20
C PHE A 250 10.04 -0.08 -4.08
N LEU A 251 9.47 -0.65 -3.03
CA LEU A 251 8.04 -0.96 -2.96
C LEU A 251 7.19 0.30 -2.92
N MET A 252 6.24 0.38 -3.84
CA MET A 252 5.34 1.52 -4.00
C MET A 252 3.90 1.18 -3.63
N ALA A 253 3.19 2.15 -3.07
CA ALA A 253 1.75 2.11 -2.86
C ALA A 253 1.14 3.51 -2.98
N GLN A 254 0.00 3.61 -3.64
CA GLN A 254 -0.80 4.83 -3.69
C GLN A 254 -1.47 5.08 -2.34
N GLY A 255 -1.34 6.31 -1.84
CA GLY A 255 -2.04 6.78 -0.65
C GLY A 255 -3.46 7.29 -0.93
N PRO A 256 -4.25 7.54 0.12
CA PRO A 256 -5.58 8.11 -0.02
C PRO A 256 -5.58 9.55 -0.53
N ASP A 257 -4.45 10.22 -0.47
CA ASP A 257 -4.18 11.60 -0.91
C ASP A 257 -3.65 11.69 -2.34
N CYS A 258 -3.79 10.64 -3.13
CA CYS A 258 -3.33 10.52 -4.52
C CYS A 258 -1.81 10.51 -4.71
N ARG A 259 -1.01 10.66 -3.66
CA ARG A 259 0.45 10.52 -3.77
C ARG A 259 0.86 9.05 -3.81
N ILE A 260 2.03 8.77 -4.36
CA ILE A 260 2.63 7.44 -4.31
C ILE A 260 3.76 7.48 -3.29
N TYR A 261 3.67 6.58 -2.32
CA TYR A 261 4.67 6.38 -1.28
C TYR A 261 5.57 5.22 -1.64
N MET A 262 6.86 5.36 -1.35
CA MET A 262 7.83 4.33 -1.66
C MET A 262 8.72 4.05 -0.45
N THR A 263 8.93 2.76 -0.18
CA THR A 263 9.87 2.30 0.86
C THR A 263 11.03 1.56 0.21
N PRO A 264 12.24 1.64 0.79
CA PRO A 264 13.36 0.83 0.34
C PRO A 264 13.19 -0.63 0.73
N LYS A 265 14.02 -1.50 0.20
CA LYS A 265 14.07 -2.93 0.53
C LYS A 265 14.46 -3.17 1.99
N ASN A 266 15.41 -2.39 2.48
CA ASN A 266 15.95 -2.52 3.83
C ASN A 266 15.16 -1.66 4.82
N GLY A 267 15.37 -1.86 6.11
CA GLY A 267 14.77 -1.02 7.14
C GLY A 267 15.18 0.45 6.98
N SER A 268 14.20 1.36 7.05
CA SER A 268 14.42 2.79 6.91
C SER A 268 13.58 3.59 7.89
N TYR A 269 14.07 4.77 8.26
CA TYR A 269 13.32 5.77 9.03
C TYR A 269 12.69 6.86 8.14
N SER A 270 12.62 6.62 6.83
CA SER A 270 11.98 7.55 5.90
C SER A 270 11.27 6.83 4.76
N LEU A 271 10.33 7.54 4.13
CA LEU A 271 9.70 7.15 2.87
C LEU A 271 10.06 8.15 1.78
N HIS A 272 10.19 7.67 0.55
CA HIS A 272 10.19 8.50 -0.64
C HIS A 272 8.74 8.79 -1.06
N VAL A 273 8.51 9.88 -1.78
CA VAL A 273 7.16 10.27 -2.23
C VAL A 273 7.18 10.80 -3.65
N ILE A 274 6.23 10.39 -4.46
CA ILE A 274 5.87 11.05 -5.72
C ILE A 274 4.65 11.92 -5.38
N ASN A 275 4.82 13.25 -5.35
CA ASN A 275 3.81 14.17 -4.88
C ASN A 275 2.71 14.45 -5.90
N ARG A 276 3.05 14.44 -7.20
CA ARG A 276 2.13 14.73 -8.32
C ARG A 276 2.23 13.63 -9.38
N PRO A 277 1.79 12.39 -9.05
CA PRO A 277 2.03 11.24 -9.94
C PRO A 277 1.30 11.31 -11.28
N ASP A 278 0.34 12.22 -11.46
CA ASP A 278 -0.37 12.46 -12.72
C ASP A 278 0.38 13.40 -13.67
N GLU A 279 1.53 13.92 -13.27
CA GLU A 279 2.35 14.83 -14.06
C GLU A 279 3.46 14.09 -14.81
N LEU A 280 3.78 14.57 -16.01
CA LEU A 280 4.75 13.95 -16.90
C LEU A 280 6.19 14.24 -16.47
N GLY A 281 7.02 13.20 -16.48
CA GLY A 281 8.45 13.31 -16.24
C GLY A 281 8.77 13.83 -14.84
N THR A 282 9.76 14.70 -14.71
CA THR A 282 10.18 15.26 -13.40
C THR A 282 9.14 16.21 -12.79
N ALA A 283 8.13 16.64 -13.54
CA ALA A 283 7.01 17.39 -12.99
C ALA A 283 6.15 16.56 -12.01
N CYS A 284 6.32 15.23 -11.98
CA CYS A 284 5.69 14.35 -10.99
C CYS A 284 6.18 14.64 -9.55
N ASP A 285 7.22 15.43 -9.38
CA ASP A 285 7.74 15.88 -8.09
C ASP A 285 8.10 14.71 -7.15
N PHE A 286 9.00 13.85 -7.63
CA PHE A 286 9.56 12.76 -6.81
C PHE A 286 10.58 13.29 -5.83
N VAL A 287 10.40 13.02 -4.54
CA VAL A 287 11.29 13.44 -3.46
C VAL A 287 11.78 12.24 -2.69
N GLN A 288 13.09 12.03 -2.66
CA GLN A 288 13.68 10.98 -1.85
C GLN A 288 13.72 11.41 -0.37
N ASN A 289 13.46 10.43 0.52
CA ASN A 289 13.48 10.64 1.98
C ASN A 289 12.53 11.77 2.47
N ALA A 290 11.41 11.96 1.77
CA ALA A 290 10.47 13.06 1.99
C ALA A 290 9.78 13.02 3.36
N ILE A 291 9.48 11.81 3.86
CA ILE A 291 8.76 11.63 5.13
C ILE A 291 9.65 10.90 6.13
N LYS A 292 9.84 11.51 7.31
CA LYS A 292 10.51 10.87 8.45
C LYS A 292 9.50 10.05 9.24
N LEU A 293 9.85 8.79 9.49
CA LEU A 293 9.06 7.87 10.28
C LEU A 293 9.49 7.90 11.75
N PRO A 294 8.56 7.76 12.71
CA PRO A 294 8.88 7.70 14.13
C PRO A 294 9.60 6.40 14.50
N ASN A 295 9.37 5.34 13.74
CA ASN A 295 9.98 4.02 13.91
C ASN A 295 10.48 3.52 12.54
N SER A 296 11.37 2.55 12.56
CA SER A 296 11.87 1.91 11.34
C SER A 296 10.75 1.15 10.64
N ASN A 297 10.63 1.35 9.33
CA ASN A 297 9.88 0.49 8.42
C ASN A 297 10.82 -0.60 7.89
N SER A 298 10.43 -1.86 8.02
CA SER A 298 11.23 -3.00 7.56
C SER A 298 11.02 -3.34 6.08
N GLY A 299 10.93 -2.33 5.22
CA GLY A 299 10.85 -2.53 3.77
C GLY A 299 9.50 -3.02 3.27
N THR A 300 8.41 -2.73 3.98
CA THR A 300 7.07 -3.19 3.64
C THR A 300 6.08 -2.03 3.51
N LEU A 301 5.13 -2.17 2.59
CA LEU A 301 3.91 -1.39 2.49
C LEU A 301 2.73 -2.36 2.40
N PRO A 302 1.53 -1.97 2.87
CA PRO A 302 0.36 -2.82 2.74
C PRO A 302 0.06 -3.17 1.28
N ASN A 303 -0.24 -4.45 1.01
CA ASN A 303 -0.75 -4.88 -0.28
C ASN A 303 -2.27 -4.68 -0.31
N PHE A 304 -2.71 -3.51 -0.75
CA PHE A 304 -4.14 -3.23 -0.90
C PHE A 304 -4.67 -3.76 -2.23
N PRO A 305 -5.87 -4.36 -2.25
CA PRO A 305 -6.58 -4.61 -3.49
C PRO A 305 -7.00 -3.29 -4.14
N ARG A 306 -7.28 -3.31 -5.43
CA ARG A 306 -7.88 -2.16 -6.09
C ARG A 306 -9.39 -2.17 -5.80
N PHE A 307 -9.81 -1.47 -4.74
CA PHE A 307 -11.20 -1.35 -4.30
C PHE A 307 -11.84 -0.01 -4.67
N ARG A 308 -11.02 1.01 -5.04
CA ARG A 308 -11.47 2.32 -5.49
C ARG A 308 -11.48 2.38 -7.00
N VAL A 309 -12.44 1.70 -7.63
CA VAL A 309 -12.55 1.61 -9.09
C VAL A 309 -13.72 2.40 -9.65
N ASP A 310 -14.70 2.76 -8.82
CA ASP A 310 -15.86 3.57 -9.20
C ASP A 310 -15.62 5.05 -8.89
N GLU A 311 -16.39 5.97 -9.53
CA GLU A 311 -16.13 7.41 -9.46
C GLU A 311 -16.17 8.01 -8.05
N ASP A 312 -17.02 7.46 -7.17
CA ASP A 312 -17.20 7.94 -5.81
C ASP A 312 -16.05 7.55 -4.86
N ASP A 313 -15.11 6.74 -5.32
CA ASP A 313 -14.10 6.09 -4.48
C ASP A 313 -12.66 6.47 -4.86
N LYS A 314 -12.48 7.54 -5.63
CA LYS A 314 -11.15 8.04 -6.02
C LYS A 314 -10.41 8.63 -4.81
N CYS A 315 -9.09 8.54 -4.84
CA CYS A 315 -8.27 9.26 -3.89
C CYS A 315 -8.58 10.77 -3.96
N ASP A 316 -8.54 11.47 -2.83
CA ASP A 316 -8.80 12.92 -2.79
C ASP A 316 -7.48 13.67 -2.54
N PRO A 317 -6.95 14.40 -3.53
CA PRO A 317 -5.74 15.20 -3.34
C PRO A 317 -5.90 16.28 -2.27
N LYS A 318 -7.14 16.62 -1.91
CA LYS A 318 -7.42 17.57 -0.82
C LYS A 318 -7.17 16.99 0.57
N ILE A 319 -7.12 15.65 0.73
CA ILE A 319 -6.76 15.03 2.01
C ILE A 319 -5.36 15.44 2.45
N SER A 320 -4.42 15.65 1.51
CA SER A 320 -3.10 16.21 1.81
C SER A 320 -3.06 17.74 1.87
N SER A 321 -4.05 18.41 1.28
CA SER A 321 -4.08 19.88 1.18
C SER A 321 -4.51 20.58 2.48
N VAL A 322 -5.02 19.82 3.47
CA VAL A 322 -5.15 20.37 4.83
C VAL A 322 -3.79 20.86 5.35
N PHE A 323 -2.70 20.37 4.78
CA PHE A 323 -1.35 20.63 5.27
C PHE A 323 -0.37 21.20 4.22
N GLY A 324 -0.81 21.51 2.98
CA GLY A 324 0.05 22.09 1.93
C GLY A 324 1.36 21.33 1.70
N ASP A 325 2.13 21.66 0.66
CA ASP A 325 3.44 21.06 0.31
C ASP A 325 4.58 21.37 1.30
N ALA A 326 4.27 21.65 2.56
CA ALA A 326 5.19 22.10 3.57
C ALA A 326 5.57 20.95 4.52
N VAL A 327 6.86 20.70 4.68
CA VAL A 327 7.36 19.94 5.82
C VAL A 327 7.10 20.76 7.08
N TYR A 328 6.04 20.41 7.81
CA TYR A 328 5.70 21.07 9.06
C TYR A 328 6.50 20.48 10.22
N TYR A 329 7.12 21.33 11.02
CA TYR A 329 7.76 20.90 12.26
C TYR A 329 6.74 20.85 13.39
N ARG A 330 6.52 19.66 13.94
CA ARG A 330 5.62 19.47 15.07
C ARG A 330 6.17 20.10 16.34
N ARG A 331 5.49 21.11 16.87
CA ARG A 331 5.76 21.67 18.20
C ARG A 331 4.82 21.05 19.24
N LYS A 332 5.25 21.04 20.49
CA LYS A 332 4.45 20.48 21.60
C LYS A 332 3.21 21.33 21.85
N LEU A 333 2.04 20.71 21.89
CA LEU A 333 0.78 21.30 22.31
C LEU A 333 0.46 20.88 23.75
N ASN A 334 0.00 21.81 24.58
CA ASN A 334 -0.48 21.49 25.91
C ASN A 334 -1.98 21.20 25.89
N VAL A 335 -2.33 19.95 26.25
CA VAL A 335 -3.69 19.46 26.28
C VAL A 335 -3.93 18.72 27.60
N TYR A 336 -5.00 19.09 28.31
CA TYR A 336 -5.35 18.50 29.61
C TYR A 336 -6.87 18.50 29.83
N PRO A 337 -7.40 17.59 30.67
CA PRO A 337 -6.69 16.43 31.21
C PRO A 337 -6.34 15.44 30.09
N ASN A 338 -5.30 14.66 30.26
CA ASN A 338 -4.94 13.58 29.35
C ASN A 338 -4.29 12.44 30.17
N PRO A 339 -4.99 11.32 30.35
CA PRO A 339 -6.27 10.91 29.77
C PRO A 339 -7.50 11.70 30.26
N SER A 340 -8.62 11.58 29.51
CA SER A 340 -9.92 12.21 29.80
C SER A 340 -11.08 11.32 29.38
N SER A 341 -12.29 11.54 29.94
CA SER A 341 -13.53 10.93 29.45
C SER A 341 -14.08 11.54 28.16
N GLY A 342 -13.30 12.43 27.49
CA GLY A 342 -13.66 12.98 26.19
C GLY A 342 -13.68 14.50 26.10
N VAL A 343 -13.54 15.22 27.23
CA VAL A 343 -13.40 16.68 27.20
C VAL A 343 -11.96 17.07 27.49
N PHE A 344 -11.37 17.85 26.60
CA PHE A 344 -9.98 18.31 26.66
C PHE A 344 -9.91 19.83 26.57
N ARG A 345 -9.00 20.44 27.30
CA ARG A 345 -8.63 21.84 27.16
C ARG A 345 -7.28 21.96 26.46
N VAL A 346 -7.25 22.72 25.40
CA VAL A 346 -6.09 22.96 24.57
C VAL A 346 -5.61 24.38 24.84
N THR A 347 -4.43 24.50 25.43
CA THR A 347 -3.82 25.82 25.66
C THR A 347 -3.24 26.37 24.38
N ILE A 348 -3.59 27.61 24.04
CA ILE A 348 -3.05 28.28 22.88
C ILE A 348 -1.55 28.61 23.09
N PRO A 349 -0.67 28.25 22.14
CA PRO A 349 0.74 28.53 22.26
C PRO A 349 1.05 30.02 22.23
N GLU A 350 2.11 30.42 22.94
CA GLU A 350 2.59 31.80 22.92
C GLU A 350 3.01 32.21 21.49
N GLY A 351 2.60 33.41 21.10
CA GLY A 351 2.85 33.94 19.75
C GLY A 351 1.91 33.41 18.66
N PHE A 352 0.97 32.51 18.98
CA PHE A 352 -0.06 32.09 18.06
C PHE A 352 -1.10 33.22 17.87
N ILE A 353 -1.54 33.44 16.63
CA ILE A 353 -2.56 34.47 16.31
C ILE A 353 -3.88 33.81 15.94
N SER A 354 -3.87 32.99 14.90
CA SER A 354 -5.06 32.28 14.43
C SER A 354 -4.67 31.03 13.62
N GLY A 355 -5.60 30.09 13.49
CA GLY A 355 -5.34 28.87 12.74
C GLY A 355 -6.52 27.91 12.71
N THR A 356 -6.25 26.70 12.27
CA THR A 356 -7.22 25.61 12.23
C THR A 356 -6.81 24.53 13.22
N MET A 357 -7.71 24.18 14.11
CA MET A 357 -7.57 23.03 15.00
C MET A 357 -8.29 21.82 14.42
N VAL A 358 -7.63 20.67 14.42
CA VAL A 358 -8.19 19.41 13.94
C VAL A 358 -8.07 18.32 15.00
N VAL A 359 -9.01 17.38 15.01
CA VAL A 359 -8.97 16.16 15.81
C VAL A 359 -9.10 14.98 14.87
N THR A 360 -8.11 14.08 14.92
CA THR A 360 -8.08 12.87 14.09
C THR A 360 -7.82 11.64 14.96
N ASN A 361 -8.20 10.44 14.48
CA ASN A 361 -7.73 9.20 15.07
C ASN A 361 -6.30 8.86 14.56
N LEU A 362 -5.75 7.72 14.99
CA LEU A 362 -4.41 7.27 14.57
C LEU A 362 -4.32 6.95 13.06
N TYR A 363 -5.45 6.78 12.40
CA TYR A 363 -5.52 6.51 10.95
C TYR A 363 -5.70 7.79 10.11
N GLY A 364 -5.68 8.98 10.75
CA GLY A 364 -5.85 10.26 10.09
C GLY A 364 -7.30 10.62 9.76
N GLN A 365 -8.29 9.82 10.20
CA GLN A 365 -9.70 10.17 10.01
C GLN A 365 -10.05 11.42 10.82
N LEU A 366 -10.59 12.42 10.15
CA LEU A 366 -10.97 13.71 10.73
C LEU A 366 -12.33 13.62 11.41
N PHE A 367 -12.41 14.09 12.66
CA PHE A 367 -13.64 14.16 13.45
C PHE A 367 -14.06 15.61 13.73
N ILE A 368 -13.11 16.49 14.02
CA ILE A 368 -13.36 17.88 14.33
C ILE A 368 -12.39 18.75 13.53
N GLN A 369 -12.93 19.80 12.93
CA GLN A 369 -12.15 20.89 12.34
C GLN A 369 -12.81 22.21 12.72
N LYS A 370 -12.07 23.09 13.38
CA LYS A 370 -12.57 24.42 13.76
C LYS A 370 -11.48 25.47 13.71
N SER A 371 -11.89 26.71 13.43
CA SER A 371 -11.01 27.86 13.55
C SER A 371 -10.74 28.17 15.01
N VAL A 372 -9.50 28.53 15.31
CA VAL A 372 -9.04 28.96 16.65
C VAL A 372 -8.20 30.23 16.54
N ASP A 373 -8.25 31.04 17.56
CA ASP A 373 -7.51 32.29 17.69
C ASP A 373 -6.89 32.43 19.09
N ASN A 374 -6.17 33.53 19.31
CA ASN A 374 -5.54 33.82 20.60
C ASN A 374 -6.40 34.67 21.54
N VAL A 375 -7.68 34.93 21.20
CA VAL A 375 -8.60 35.68 22.05
C VAL A 375 -8.88 34.91 23.35
N SER A 376 -8.96 33.60 23.24
CA SER A 376 -9.10 32.70 24.37
C SER A 376 -7.78 32.03 24.74
N VAL A 377 -7.41 32.01 26.02
CA VAL A 377 -6.20 31.33 26.52
C VAL A 377 -6.24 29.83 26.28
N PHE A 378 -7.44 29.26 26.24
CA PHE A 378 -7.65 27.85 25.90
C PHE A 378 -8.91 27.67 25.08
N HIS A 379 -8.94 26.57 24.29
CA HIS A 379 -10.13 26.07 23.60
C HIS A 379 -10.52 24.71 24.14
N GLU A 380 -11.83 24.49 24.32
CA GLU A 380 -12.35 23.21 24.73
C GLU A 380 -12.68 22.35 23.50
N ILE A 381 -12.32 21.07 23.58
CA ILE A 381 -12.60 20.02 22.61
C ILE A 381 -13.44 18.95 23.31
N ASP A 382 -14.62 18.72 22.79
CA ASP A 382 -15.53 17.66 23.24
C ASP A 382 -15.58 16.54 22.19
N ILE A 383 -15.08 15.38 22.56
CA ILE A 383 -15.15 14.12 21.81
C ILE A 383 -15.83 13.02 22.62
N THR A 384 -16.71 13.39 23.56
CA THR A 384 -17.43 12.41 24.41
C THR A 384 -18.26 11.43 23.58
N SER A 385 -18.76 11.86 22.41
CA SER A 385 -19.52 11.01 21.47
C SER A 385 -18.68 10.02 20.68
N LEU A 386 -17.34 10.17 20.66
CA LEU A 386 -16.46 9.27 19.94
C LEU A 386 -16.10 8.04 20.80
N PRO A 387 -15.70 6.91 20.18
CA PRO A 387 -15.23 5.74 20.92
C PRO A 387 -14.02 6.04 21.81
N SER A 388 -13.79 5.23 22.84
CA SER A 388 -12.56 5.27 23.62
C SER A 388 -11.36 4.91 22.74
N GLY A 389 -10.26 5.61 22.93
CA GLY A 389 -9.10 5.41 22.08
C GLY A 389 -8.09 6.56 22.11
N VAL A 390 -7.14 6.50 21.19
CA VAL A 390 -6.09 7.51 21.03
C VAL A 390 -6.43 8.43 19.86
N TYR A 391 -6.37 9.74 20.12
CA TYR A 391 -6.64 10.79 19.13
C TYR A 391 -5.47 11.75 19.04
N ASN A 392 -5.29 12.39 17.89
CA ASN A 392 -4.39 13.51 17.72
C ASN A 392 -5.19 14.81 17.76
N ILE A 393 -4.74 15.78 18.54
CA ILE A 393 -5.22 17.17 18.50
C ILE A 393 -4.07 18.01 17.94
N GLU A 394 -4.34 18.73 16.85
CA GLU A 394 -3.32 19.49 16.12
C GLU A 394 -3.85 20.88 15.77
N ILE A 395 -2.96 21.89 15.81
CA ILE A 395 -3.27 23.28 15.42
C ILE A 395 -2.31 23.71 14.34
N TYR A 396 -2.86 24.21 13.25
CA TYR A 396 -2.14 24.71 12.08
C TYR A 396 -2.35 26.22 11.99
N PRO A 397 -1.28 27.02 12.26
CA PRO A 397 -1.38 28.47 12.16
C PRO A 397 -1.71 28.98 10.76
N THR A 398 -2.55 30.00 10.63
CA THR A 398 -2.89 30.62 9.34
C THR A 398 -1.69 31.33 8.71
N ASP A 399 -0.88 32.06 9.52
CA ASP A 399 0.39 32.65 9.09
C ASP A 399 1.52 31.71 9.50
N ASN A 400 1.85 30.76 8.63
CA ASN A 400 2.80 29.70 8.92
C ASN A 400 4.07 29.81 8.06
N ARG A 401 4.73 30.96 8.12
CA ARG A 401 6.02 31.18 7.41
C ARG A 401 7.11 30.20 7.80
N GLU A 402 7.06 29.70 9.03
CA GLU A 402 8.03 28.73 9.58
C GLU A 402 7.62 27.27 9.38
N LYS A 403 6.45 27.01 8.76
CA LYS A 403 5.93 25.65 8.54
C LYS A 403 5.85 24.82 9.83
N ASN A 404 5.42 25.42 10.93
CA ASN A 404 5.23 24.76 12.21
C ASN A 404 3.76 24.42 12.43
N PHE A 405 3.50 23.30 13.09
CA PHE A 405 2.20 23.03 13.70
C PHE A 405 2.38 22.57 15.16
N TYR A 406 1.32 22.68 15.93
CA TYR A 406 1.33 22.25 17.33
C TYR A 406 0.50 20.98 17.45
N GLY A 407 1.01 19.96 18.13
CA GLY A 407 0.28 18.69 18.19
C GLY A 407 0.52 17.91 19.49
N LYS A 408 -0.54 17.18 19.92
CA LYS A 408 -0.52 16.30 21.07
C LYS A 408 -1.43 15.08 20.83
N GLN A 409 -0.93 13.91 21.18
CA GLN A 409 -1.78 12.73 21.34
C GLN A 409 -2.50 12.78 22.67
N VAL A 410 -3.78 12.45 22.63
CA VAL A 410 -4.66 12.37 23.80
C VAL A 410 -5.33 11.00 23.88
N VAL A 411 -5.63 10.57 25.10
CA VAL A 411 -6.31 9.30 25.37
C VAL A 411 -7.71 9.59 25.91
N LYS A 412 -8.74 9.15 25.18
CA LYS A 412 -10.12 9.14 25.66
C LYS A 412 -10.37 7.79 26.33
N LEU A 413 -10.80 7.85 27.57
CA LEU A 413 -11.31 6.72 28.37
C LEU A 413 -12.84 6.66 28.28
N ASP A 414 -13.41 5.55 28.70
CA ASP A 414 -14.86 5.39 28.86
C ASP A 414 -15.41 6.27 29.97
#